data_cad89b8a3d179e4bc3ca5a099b3bb597
#
_entry.id   cad89b8a3d179e4bc3ca5a099b3bb597
#
_cell.length_a   1.000
_cell.length_b   1.000
_cell.length_c   1.000
_cell.angle_alpha   90.00
_cell.angle_beta   90.00
_cell.angle_gamma   90.00
#
_symmetry.space_group_name_H-M   'P 1'
#
loop_
_entity.id
_entity.type
_entity.pdbx_description
1 polymer ?
#
loop_
_entity_poly.entity_id
_entity_poly.type
_entity_poly.pdbx_seq_one_letter_code
_entity_poly.pdbx_strand_id
1 'polypeptide(L)'
;TLLFKQNEEVRSKWQEKIRYLLVDEYQDTNTSQYELIKLLVGERACFTVVGDDDQSIYSWRGARPQNMVRLRDDFPRLRVIKLEQNYRSTHRILHCANILIDNNEHVFDKKLFSNLGEGEKLQVIEAKNEEHEAERIVAELIAHRFSRKTKFKDYAILYRGNHQSRLLEKVLMQNRIPYKISGGTSFFSRAEIKDMMAYLRLVVNQDDDAAFLRIVNTPKREIGTATLQKLGELAQEKHISLFEAIFEFELMQRVTPKAYDALQKFGRWIVELNDQSLRSDPETAVRSLLSSLHYEEYLYEYATSPKAAEMQSKNVATLFSWVEDMLKGDEVNEPMTLNQVVTRLTLRDMMERGDDDDESDQVQLMTLH
;
A
#
# COMPACT_ATOMS: atom_id res chain seq x y z
N THR A 1 -22.07 -10.92 -20.44
CA THR A 1 -22.20 -12.23 -21.12
C THR A 1 -23.67 -12.55 -21.40
N LEU A 2 -24.57 -12.53 -20.41
CA LEU A 2 -26.00 -12.85 -20.59
C LEU A 2 -26.67 -12.00 -21.65
N LEU A 3 -26.48 -10.67 -21.63
CA LEU A 3 -27.02 -9.75 -22.62
C LEU A 3 -26.64 -10.15 -24.06
N PHE A 4 -25.40 -10.48 -24.31
CA PHE A 4 -24.91 -10.90 -25.62
C PHE A 4 -25.41 -12.29 -26.06
N LYS A 5 -25.70 -13.20 -25.08
CA LYS A 5 -26.31 -14.50 -25.38
C LYS A 5 -27.79 -14.35 -25.77
N GLN A 6 -28.50 -13.45 -25.09
CA GLN A 6 -29.94 -13.28 -25.24
C GLN A 6 -30.38 -12.26 -26.33
N ASN A 7 -29.48 -11.34 -26.69
CA ASN A 7 -29.78 -10.26 -27.63
C ASN A 7 -28.76 -10.26 -28.78
N GLU A 8 -29.21 -10.75 -29.93
CA GLU A 8 -28.40 -10.87 -31.14
C GLU A 8 -28.07 -9.51 -31.75
N GLU A 9 -29.01 -8.57 -31.73
CA GLU A 9 -28.79 -7.23 -32.27
C GLU A 9 -27.68 -6.50 -31.53
N VAL A 10 -27.71 -6.53 -30.20
CA VAL A 10 -26.64 -5.94 -29.36
C VAL A 10 -25.31 -6.63 -29.62
N ARG A 11 -25.31 -7.96 -29.71
CA ARG A 11 -24.08 -8.75 -29.98
C ARG A 11 -23.48 -8.36 -31.34
N SER A 12 -24.30 -8.35 -32.41
CA SER A 12 -23.88 -8.01 -33.77
C SER A 12 -23.29 -6.61 -33.84
N LYS A 13 -23.96 -5.63 -33.22
CA LYS A 13 -23.47 -4.25 -33.13
C LYS A 13 -22.08 -4.16 -32.51
N TRP A 14 -21.82 -4.93 -31.44
CA TRP A 14 -20.49 -4.93 -30.81
C TRP A 14 -19.46 -5.69 -31.63
N GLN A 15 -19.81 -6.80 -32.28
CA GLN A 15 -18.95 -7.52 -33.21
C GLN A 15 -18.55 -6.67 -34.44
N GLU A 16 -19.42 -5.81 -34.94
CA GLU A 16 -19.09 -4.86 -36.00
C GLU A 16 -18.14 -3.76 -35.51
N LYS A 17 -18.36 -3.26 -34.30
CA LYS A 17 -17.55 -2.20 -33.70
C LYS A 17 -16.15 -2.68 -33.37
N ILE A 18 -16.00 -3.89 -32.82
CA ILE A 18 -14.71 -4.50 -32.44
C ILE A 18 -14.16 -5.23 -33.64
N ARG A 19 -13.26 -4.59 -34.38
CA ARG A 19 -12.64 -5.18 -35.57
C ARG A 19 -11.58 -6.21 -35.24
N TYR A 20 -10.85 -6.02 -34.16
CA TYR A 20 -9.80 -6.91 -33.66
C TYR A 20 -9.77 -6.85 -32.14
N LEU A 21 -9.67 -7.98 -31.47
CA LEU A 21 -9.61 -8.09 -30.00
C LEU A 21 -8.21 -8.51 -29.55
N LEU A 22 -7.63 -7.75 -28.63
CA LEU A 22 -6.40 -8.09 -27.95
C LEU A 22 -6.73 -8.42 -26.50
N VAL A 23 -6.23 -9.54 -26.00
CA VAL A 23 -6.39 -9.97 -24.60
C VAL A 23 -5.04 -10.32 -24.04
N ASP A 24 -4.65 -9.66 -22.98
CA ASP A 24 -3.43 -9.93 -22.23
C ASP A 24 -3.73 -10.76 -20.99
N GLU A 25 -2.69 -11.38 -20.41
CA GLU A 25 -2.76 -12.23 -19.20
C GLU A 25 -3.90 -13.27 -19.28
N TYR A 26 -4.01 -13.92 -20.43
CA TYR A 26 -5.16 -14.78 -20.75
C TYR A 26 -5.32 -15.97 -19.80
N GLN A 27 -4.24 -16.45 -19.16
CA GLN A 27 -4.24 -17.52 -18.17
C GLN A 27 -5.11 -17.20 -16.95
N ASP A 28 -5.33 -15.92 -16.66
CA ASP A 28 -6.10 -15.45 -15.49
C ASP A 28 -7.60 -15.28 -15.80
N THR A 29 -8.03 -15.64 -17.01
CA THR A 29 -9.44 -15.55 -17.40
C THR A 29 -10.29 -16.64 -16.75
N ASN A 30 -11.46 -16.23 -16.23
CA ASN A 30 -12.48 -17.16 -15.76
C ASN A 30 -13.42 -17.57 -16.89
N THR A 31 -14.33 -18.52 -16.62
CA THR A 31 -15.28 -19.03 -17.61
C THR A 31 -16.16 -17.94 -18.21
N SER A 32 -16.62 -16.97 -17.43
CA SER A 32 -17.48 -15.89 -17.93
C SER A 32 -16.73 -14.93 -18.86
N GLN A 33 -15.46 -14.65 -18.55
CA GLN A 33 -14.59 -13.84 -19.42
C GLN A 33 -14.28 -14.57 -20.73
N TYR A 34 -14.00 -15.88 -20.66
CA TYR A 34 -13.82 -16.72 -21.83
C TYR A 34 -15.04 -16.67 -22.76
N GLU A 35 -16.24 -16.89 -22.22
CA GLU A 35 -17.48 -16.81 -22.96
C GLU A 35 -17.73 -15.40 -23.56
N LEU A 36 -17.36 -14.36 -22.83
CA LEU A 36 -17.46 -12.98 -23.32
C LEU A 36 -16.57 -12.77 -24.55
N ILE A 37 -15.34 -13.25 -24.50
CA ILE A 37 -14.38 -13.18 -25.61
C ILE A 37 -14.96 -13.87 -26.84
N LYS A 38 -15.47 -15.11 -26.71
CA LYS A 38 -16.10 -15.85 -27.81
C LYS A 38 -17.28 -15.07 -28.44
N LEU A 39 -18.13 -14.51 -27.60
CA LEU A 39 -19.30 -13.74 -28.07
C LEU A 39 -18.90 -12.45 -28.79
N LEU A 40 -17.83 -11.78 -28.39
CA LEU A 40 -17.33 -10.57 -29.02
C LEU A 40 -16.59 -10.85 -30.34
N VAL A 41 -15.82 -11.91 -30.37
CA VAL A 41 -15.01 -12.31 -31.54
C VAL A 41 -15.89 -12.86 -32.66
N GLY A 42 -16.91 -13.65 -32.32
CA GLY A 42 -17.83 -14.24 -33.26
C GLY A 42 -17.15 -15.13 -34.33
N GLU A 43 -17.83 -15.33 -35.46
CA GLU A 43 -17.32 -16.17 -36.56
C GLU A 43 -16.11 -15.57 -37.29
N ARG A 44 -15.94 -14.26 -37.24
CA ARG A 44 -14.81 -13.56 -37.86
C ARG A 44 -13.47 -13.96 -37.24
N ALA A 45 -13.46 -14.33 -35.96
CA ALA A 45 -12.31 -14.83 -35.22
C ALA A 45 -11.02 -13.93 -35.34
N CYS A 46 -11.21 -12.61 -35.36
CA CYS A 46 -10.11 -11.64 -35.42
C CYS A 46 -9.66 -11.27 -34.02
N PHE A 47 -8.72 -12.02 -33.46
CA PHE A 47 -8.19 -11.76 -32.10
C PHE A 47 -6.76 -12.26 -31.93
N THR A 48 -6.10 -11.75 -30.92
CA THR A 48 -4.86 -12.26 -30.37
C THR A 48 -5.00 -12.33 -28.85
N VAL A 49 -4.60 -13.43 -28.26
CA VAL A 49 -4.46 -13.58 -26.81
C VAL A 49 -3.00 -13.82 -26.47
N VAL A 50 -2.54 -13.20 -25.38
CA VAL A 50 -1.20 -13.41 -24.84
C VAL A 50 -1.35 -13.93 -23.43
N GLY A 51 -0.55 -14.89 -23.04
CA GLY A 51 -0.59 -15.47 -21.70
C GLY A 51 0.49 -16.52 -21.50
N ASP A 52 0.70 -16.82 -20.23
CA ASP A 52 1.67 -17.81 -19.76
C ASP A 52 0.99 -18.72 -18.72
N ASP A 53 0.74 -19.97 -19.08
CA ASP A 53 0.07 -20.95 -18.20
C ASP A 53 0.82 -21.17 -16.88
N ASP A 54 2.15 -21.04 -16.90
CA ASP A 54 2.99 -21.17 -15.70
C ASP A 54 2.84 -19.99 -14.74
N GLN A 55 2.30 -18.84 -15.19
CA GLN A 55 2.01 -17.66 -14.39
C GLN A 55 0.55 -17.60 -13.88
N SER A 56 -0.24 -18.66 -14.05
CA SER A 56 -1.62 -18.72 -13.58
C SER A 56 -1.68 -18.89 -12.06
N ILE A 57 -1.75 -17.78 -11.32
CA ILE A 57 -1.77 -17.75 -9.84
C ILE A 57 -3.11 -17.30 -9.26
N TYR A 58 -4.13 -17.04 -10.09
CA TYR A 58 -5.45 -16.55 -9.67
C TYR A 58 -6.56 -17.62 -9.72
N SER A 59 -6.23 -18.91 -9.59
CA SER A 59 -7.20 -20.01 -9.55
C SER A 59 -8.25 -19.81 -8.44
N TRP A 60 -7.86 -19.26 -7.29
CA TRP A 60 -8.74 -18.89 -6.19
C TRP A 60 -9.76 -17.79 -6.50
N ARG A 61 -9.54 -17.02 -7.57
CA ARG A 61 -10.50 -16.05 -8.16
C ARG A 61 -11.31 -16.64 -9.30
N GLY A 62 -11.13 -17.92 -9.59
CA GLY A 62 -11.81 -18.65 -10.67
C GLY A 62 -11.10 -18.60 -12.01
N ALA A 63 -9.84 -18.19 -12.07
CA ALA A 63 -8.99 -18.31 -13.26
C ALA A 63 -8.85 -19.78 -13.66
N ARG A 64 -8.85 -20.03 -14.97
CA ARG A 64 -8.77 -21.37 -15.56
C ARG A 64 -7.79 -21.39 -16.71
N PRO A 65 -6.54 -21.79 -16.50
CA PRO A 65 -5.55 -21.90 -17.57
C PRO A 65 -5.99 -22.88 -18.69
N GLN A 66 -6.89 -23.83 -18.37
CA GLN A 66 -7.53 -24.70 -19.36
C GLN A 66 -8.32 -23.93 -20.43
N ASN A 67 -8.67 -22.65 -20.21
CA ASN A 67 -9.27 -21.80 -21.25
C ASN A 67 -8.31 -21.65 -22.45
N MET A 68 -6.99 -21.75 -22.25
CA MET A 68 -6.00 -21.72 -23.33
C MET A 68 -6.09 -22.97 -24.22
N VAL A 69 -6.37 -24.12 -23.64
CA VAL A 69 -6.60 -25.38 -24.39
C VAL A 69 -7.88 -25.26 -25.21
N ARG A 70 -8.96 -24.80 -24.58
CA ARG A 70 -10.27 -24.64 -25.23
C ARG A 70 -10.24 -23.74 -26.45
N LEU A 71 -9.33 -22.77 -26.53
CA LEU A 71 -9.18 -21.94 -27.72
C LEU A 71 -8.83 -22.75 -28.96
N ARG A 72 -8.06 -23.84 -28.84
CA ARG A 72 -7.74 -24.73 -29.98
C ARG A 72 -8.95 -25.47 -30.48
N ASP A 73 -9.82 -25.90 -29.56
CA ASP A 73 -11.04 -26.64 -29.89
C ASP A 73 -12.08 -25.68 -30.53
N ASP A 74 -12.26 -24.51 -29.96
CA ASP A 74 -13.25 -23.54 -30.42
C ASP A 74 -12.81 -22.76 -31.69
N PHE A 75 -11.49 -22.63 -31.91
CA PHE A 75 -10.92 -21.92 -33.06
C PHE A 75 -9.87 -22.79 -33.79
N PRO A 76 -10.28 -23.72 -34.66
CA PRO A 76 -9.36 -24.67 -35.32
C PRO A 76 -8.27 -24.04 -36.19
N ARG A 77 -8.47 -22.77 -36.61
CA ARG A 77 -7.46 -22.00 -37.36
C ARG A 77 -6.52 -21.18 -36.47
N LEU A 78 -6.59 -21.35 -35.15
CA LEU A 78 -5.74 -20.66 -34.19
C LEU A 78 -4.26 -20.99 -34.44
N ARG A 79 -3.44 -19.96 -34.58
CA ARG A 79 -1.97 -20.10 -34.65
C ARG A 79 -1.35 -19.86 -33.29
N VAL A 80 -0.68 -20.85 -32.73
CA VAL A 80 0.08 -20.71 -31.48
C VAL A 80 1.51 -20.32 -31.79
N ILE A 81 2.00 -19.27 -31.17
CA ILE A 81 3.38 -18.77 -31.27
C ILE A 81 3.98 -18.82 -29.87
N LYS A 82 5.09 -19.53 -29.68
CA LYS A 82 5.81 -19.60 -28.41
C LYS A 82 6.87 -18.51 -28.37
N LEU A 83 6.88 -17.70 -27.31
CA LEU A 83 7.87 -16.66 -27.05
C LEU A 83 8.81 -17.15 -25.94
N GLU A 84 9.85 -17.89 -26.30
CA GLU A 84 10.74 -18.56 -25.35
C GLU A 84 11.98 -17.73 -24.99
N GLN A 85 12.32 -16.73 -25.80
CA GLN A 85 13.43 -15.84 -25.50
C GLN A 85 13.03 -14.80 -24.44
N ASN A 86 13.74 -14.81 -23.31
CA ASN A 86 13.60 -13.87 -22.24
C ASN A 86 14.65 -12.75 -22.34
N TYR A 87 14.22 -11.50 -22.21
CA TYR A 87 15.05 -10.29 -22.28
C TYR A 87 15.24 -9.60 -20.93
N ARG A 88 14.67 -10.15 -19.86
CA ARG A 88 14.68 -9.58 -18.50
C ARG A 88 15.80 -10.16 -17.66
N SER A 89 15.95 -11.47 -17.67
CA SER A 89 16.77 -12.21 -16.71
C SER A 89 17.96 -12.90 -17.36
N THR A 90 19.05 -13.05 -16.60
CA THR A 90 20.24 -13.80 -17.01
C THR A 90 19.98 -15.30 -17.01
N HIS A 91 20.91 -16.05 -17.64
CA HIS A 91 20.78 -17.50 -17.82
C HIS A 91 20.59 -18.26 -16.49
N ARG A 92 21.34 -17.91 -15.44
CA ARG A 92 21.25 -18.59 -14.13
C ARG A 92 19.88 -18.46 -13.49
N ILE A 93 19.27 -17.27 -13.56
CA ILE A 93 17.92 -17.05 -13.03
C ILE A 93 16.93 -17.92 -13.79
N LEU A 94 16.96 -17.90 -15.13
CA LEU A 94 16.06 -18.70 -15.96
C LEU A 94 16.27 -20.22 -15.80
N HIS A 95 17.51 -20.65 -15.62
CA HIS A 95 17.80 -22.05 -15.36
C HIS A 95 17.13 -22.54 -14.07
N CYS A 96 17.25 -21.78 -12.98
CA CYS A 96 16.58 -22.10 -11.72
C CYS A 96 15.05 -22.02 -11.84
N ALA A 97 14.53 -21.03 -12.56
CA ALA A 97 13.10 -20.89 -12.81
C ALA A 97 12.54 -22.06 -13.62
N ASN A 98 13.23 -22.49 -14.69
CA ASN A 98 12.84 -23.67 -15.47
C ASN A 98 12.81 -24.93 -14.61
N ILE A 99 13.85 -25.19 -13.79
CA ILE A 99 13.87 -26.37 -12.89
C ILE A 99 12.72 -26.31 -11.89
N LEU A 100 12.40 -25.12 -11.36
CA LEU A 100 11.31 -24.97 -10.41
C LEU A 100 9.97 -25.27 -11.05
N ILE A 101 9.72 -24.70 -12.23
CA ILE A 101 8.43 -24.82 -12.91
C ILE A 101 8.22 -26.20 -13.53
N ASP A 102 9.27 -26.93 -13.87
CA ASP A 102 9.21 -28.32 -14.36
C ASP A 102 8.53 -29.29 -13.37
N ASN A 103 8.32 -28.88 -12.10
CA ASN A 103 7.55 -29.67 -11.13
C ASN A 103 6.02 -29.53 -11.32
N ASN A 104 5.55 -28.62 -12.15
CA ASN A 104 4.13 -28.39 -12.43
C ASN A 104 3.71 -29.08 -13.74
N GLU A 105 2.42 -29.36 -13.87
CA GLU A 105 1.83 -29.79 -15.15
C GLU A 105 1.74 -28.59 -16.09
N HIS A 106 2.27 -28.71 -17.29
CA HIS A 106 2.26 -27.69 -18.31
C HIS A 106 1.13 -27.88 -19.32
N VAL A 107 0.50 -26.79 -19.73
CA VAL A 107 -0.42 -26.75 -20.87
C VAL A 107 0.36 -26.71 -22.20
N PHE A 108 1.52 -26.06 -22.19
CA PHE A 108 2.41 -25.96 -23.33
C PHE A 108 3.86 -26.23 -22.91
N ASP A 109 4.50 -27.20 -23.58
CA ASP A 109 5.94 -27.38 -23.44
C ASP A 109 6.67 -26.12 -23.92
N LYS A 110 7.39 -25.48 -23.03
CA LYS A 110 8.22 -24.28 -23.31
C LYS A 110 9.43 -24.30 -22.41
N LYS A 111 10.51 -23.68 -22.87
CA LYS A 111 11.72 -23.49 -22.08
C LYS A 111 12.29 -22.12 -22.31
N LEU A 112 12.29 -21.31 -21.27
CA LEU A 112 12.83 -19.96 -21.36
C LEU A 112 14.35 -19.99 -21.46
N PHE A 113 14.89 -19.19 -22.36
CA PHE A 113 16.33 -18.95 -22.52
C PHE A 113 16.62 -17.45 -22.63
N SER A 114 17.88 -17.07 -22.36
CA SER A 114 18.32 -15.70 -22.44
C SER A 114 19.69 -15.59 -23.11
N ASN A 115 19.92 -14.47 -23.81
CA ASN A 115 21.20 -14.08 -24.37
C ASN A 115 21.95 -13.04 -23.49
N LEU A 116 21.48 -12.76 -22.26
CA LEU A 116 22.07 -11.77 -21.35
C LEU A 116 23.29 -12.31 -20.58
N GLY A 117 23.82 -13.47 -20.95
CA GLY A 117 24.97 -14.11 -20.28
C GLY A 117 24.57 -14.87 -19.01
N GLU A 118 25.59 -15.41 -18.33
CA GLU A 118 25.40 -16.27 -17.15
C GLU A 118 24.77 -15.54 -15.94
N GLY A 119 25.19 -14.30 -15.71
CA GLY A 119 24.78 -13.53 -14.54
C GLY A 119 25.45 -13.94 -13.23
N GLU A 120 25.12 -13.23 -12.16
CA GLU A 120 25.63 -13.50 -10.82
C GLU A 120 25.02 -14.79 -10.23
N LYS A 121 25.74 -15.40 -9.29
CA LYS A 121 25.21 -16.59 -8.57
C LYS A 121 24.05 -16.20 -7.67
N LEU A 122 23.02 -17.04 -7.63
CA LEU A 122 21.96 -16.93 -6.63
C LEU A 122 22.54 -17.19 -5.25
N GLN A 123 22.14 -16.39 -4.29
CA GLN A 123 22.55 -16.53 -2.88
C GLN A 123 21.33 -16.87 -2.03
N VAL A 124 21.51 -17.75 -1.07
CA VAL A 124 20.52 -18.08 -0.05
C VAL A 124 20.97 -17.47 1.26
N ILE A 125 20.13 -16.65 1.88
CA ILE A 125 20.39 -16.00 3.15
C ILE A 125 19.51 -16.67 4.20
N GLU A 126 20.14 -17.36 5.14
CA GLU A 126 19.44 -17.95 6.28
C GLU A 126 19.33 -16.91 7.40
N ALA A 127 18.13 -16.71 7.93
CA ALA A 127 17.85 -15.77 9.02
C ALA A 127 17.28 -16.49 10.24
N LYS A 128 17.45 -15.90 11.42
CA LYS A 128 16.98 -16.47 12.70
C LYS A 128 15.48 -16.21 12.91
N ASN A 129 15.00 -15.07 12.47
CA ASN A 129 13.62 -14.59 12.56
C ASN A 129 13.38 -13.52 11.50
N GLU A 130 12.17 -12.97 11.45
CA GLU A 130 11.73 -11.97 10.47
C GLU A 130 12.51 -10.65 10.59
N GLU A 131 12.84 -10.20 11.81
CA GLU A 131 13.60 -8.98 12.04
C GLU A 131 15.03 -9.13 11.50
N HIS A 132 15.70 -10.24 11.84
CA HIS A 132 17.04 -10.53 11.35
C HIS A 132 17.08 -10.71 9.82
N GLU A 133 15.99 -11.22 9.21
CA GLU A 133 15.85 -11.29 7.76
C GLU A 133 15.87 -9.89 7.14
N ALA A 134 15.02 -8.99 7.63
CA ALA A 134 14.93 -7.62 7.13
C ALA A 134 16.25 -6.85 7.31
N GLU A 135 16.90 -6.98 8.48
CA GLU A 135 18.19 -6.37 8.74
C GLU A 135 19.27 -6.88 7.79
N ARG A 136 19.34 -8.19 7.56
CA ARG A 136 20.32 -8.78 6.63
C ARG A 136 20.10 -8.36 5.19
N ILE A 137 18.85 -8.35 4.73
CA ILE A 137 18.53 -7.88 3.37
C ILE A 137 19.01 -6.43 3.16
N VAL A 138 18.71 -5.56 4.12
CA VAL A 138 19.10 -4.15 4.03
C VAL A 138 20.63 -3.97 4.14
N ALA A 139 21.28 -4.73 5.00
CA ALA A 139 22.74 -4.71 5.12
C ALA A 139 23.44 -5.17 3.83
N GLU A 140 22.99 -6.26 3.21
CA GLU A 140 23.48 -6.74 1.92
C GLU A 140 23.25 -5.72 0.80
N LEU A 141 22.07 -5.07 0.76
CA LEU A 141 21.76 -4.02 -0.20
C LEU A 141 22.75 -2.85 -0.07
N ILE A 142 23.01 -2.39 1.15
CA ILE A 142 23.97 -1.29 1.40
C ILE A 142 25.37 -1.70 0.97
N ALA A 143 25.84 -2.90 1.36
CA ALA A 143 27.16 -3.41 1.03
C ALA A 143 27.33 -3.57 -0.48
N HIS A 144 26.33 -4.14 -1.17
CA HIS A 144 26.36 -4.30 -2.62
C HIS A 144 26.36 -2.95 -3.34
N ARG A 145 25.49 -2.03 -2.91
CA ARG A 145 25.45 -0.67 -3.47
C ARG A 145 26.78 0.05 -3.34
N PHE A 146 27.42 -0.04 -2.19
CA PHE A 146 28.73 0.58 -1.95
C PHE A 146 29.81 -0.03 -2.85
N SER A 147 29.85 -1.37 -2.94
CA SER A 147 30.88 -2.09 -3.71
C SER A 147 30.72 -1.94 -5.23
N ARG A 148 29.47 -1.92 -5.72
CA ARG A 148 29.17 -1.90 -7.17
C ARG A 148 28.79 -0.51 -7.69
N LYS A 149 28.68 0.51 -6.81
CA LYS A 149 28.28 1.88 -7.15
C LYS A 149 26.92 1.96 -7.88
N THR A 150 26.01 1.08 -7.51
CA THR A 150 24.64 1.03 -8.03
C THR A 150 23.75 2.08 -7.38
N LYS A 151 22.56 2.32 -7.94
CA LYS A 151 21.54 3.22 -7.41
C LYS A 151 20.49 2.41 -6.63
N PHE A 152 19.67 3.05 -5.79
CA PHE A 152 18.57 2.39 -5.09
C PHE A 152 17.50 1.82 -6.03
N LYS A 153 17.25 2.48 -7.15
CA LYS A 153 16.32 2.01 -8.19
C LYS A 153 16.74 0.70 -8.88
N ASP A 154 18.01 0.31 -8.74
CA ASP A 154 18.51 -0.96 -9.28
C ASP A 154 18.13 -2.17 -8.39
N TYR A 155 17.46 -1.93 -7.26
CA TYR A 155 17.07 -2.96 -6.30
C TYR A 155 15.55 -3.11 -6.20
N ALA A 156 15.12 -4.35 -6.12
CA ALA A 156 13.75 -4.71 -5.78
C ALA A 156 13.75 -5.78 -4.66
N ILE A 157 12.83 -5.64 -3.72
CA ILE A 157 12.57 -6.63 -2.67
C ILE A 157 11.18 -7.21 -2.93
N LEU A 158 11.15 -8.51 -3.24
CA LEU A 158 9.92 -9.23 -3.53
C LEU A 158 9.50 -10.05 -2.32
N TYR A 159 8.20 -10.05 -2.01
CA TYR A 159 7.61 -10.81 -0.91
C TYR A 159 6.27 -11.42 -1.31
N ARG A 160 5.82 -12.43 -0.55
CA ARG A 160 4.57 -13.14 -0.87
C ARG A 160 3.32 -12.40 -0.40
N GLY A 161 3.37 -11.79 0.78
CA GLY A 161 2.21 -11.16 1.41
C GLY A 161 2.49 -9.73 1.89
N ASN A 162 1.52 -8.83 1.72
CA ASN A 162 1.66 -7.42 2.07
C ASN A 162 2.02 -7.15 3.54
N HIS A 163 1.79 -8.11 4.45
CA HIS A 163 2.18 -7.97 5.86
C HIS A 163 3.69 -8.00 6.05
N GLN A 164 4.43 -8.64 5.15
CA GLN A 164 5.89 -8.77 5.21
C GLN A 164 6.60 -7.43 4.91
N SER A 165 5.95 -6.53 4.16
CA SER A 165 6.55 -5.23 3.84
C SER A 165 6.89 -4.40 5.09
N ARG A 166 6.12 -4.54 6.18
CA ARG A 166 6.22 -3.69 7.38
C ARG A 166 7.61 -3.69 8.02
N LEU A 167 8.19 -4.88 8.20
CA LEU A 167 9.54 -4.98 8.78
C LEU A 167 10.60 -4.44 7.82
N LEU A 168 10.46 -4.71 6.53
CA LEU A 168 11.32 -4.15 5.49
C LEU A 168 11.23 -2.63 5.47
N GLU A 169 10.02 -2.06 5.49
CA GLU A 169 9.78 -0.63 5.58
C GLU A 169 10.44 -0.02 6.82
N LYS A 170 10.28 -0.67 8.00
CA LYS A 170 10.93 -0.25 9.25
C LYS A 170 12.45 -0.15 9.09
N VAL A 171 13.09 -1.23 8.63
CA VAL A 171 14.57 -1.29 8.55
C VAL A 171 15.12 -0.37 7.44
N LEU A 172 14.45 -0.27 6.30
CA LEU A 172 14.82 0.69 5.24
C LEU A 172 14.75 2.13 5.76
N MET A 173 13.68 2.46 6.52
CA MET A 173 13.48 3.77 7.12
C MET A 173 14.57 4.08 8.17
N GLN A 174 14.90 3.15 9.05
CA GLN A 174 15.97 3.31 10.04
C GLN A 174 17.31 3.63 9.38
N ASN A 175 17.59 2.99 8.23
CA ASN A 175 18.80 3.21 7.46
C ASN A 175 18.68 4.38 6.45
N ARG A 176 17.61 5.16 6.46
CA ARG A 176 17.36 6.30 5.56
C ARG A 176 17.40 5.92 4.08
N ILE A 177 16.97 4.71 3.74
CA ILE A 177 16.91 4.23 2.36
C ILE A 177 15.53 4.55 1.78
N PRO A 178 15.46 5.31 0.68
CA PRO A 178 14.19 5.58 0.02
C PRO A 178 13.65 4.32 -0.64
N TYR A 179 12.34 4.08 -0.51
CA TYR A 179 11.65 2.93 -1.11
C TYR A 179 10.26 3.30 -1.62
N LYS A 180 9.75 2.52 -2.56
CA LYS A 180 8.38 2.61 -3.11
C LYS A 180 7.72 1.23 -3.04
N ILE A 181 6.43 1.18 -2.64
CA ILE A 181 5.66 -0.06 -2.65
C ILE A 181 4.78 -0.08 -3.90
N SER A 182 5.00 -1.08 -4.75
CA SER A 182 4.21 -1.30 -5.95
C SER A 182 3.15 -2.38 -5.73
N GLY A 183 1.92 -2.13 -6.17
CA GLY A 183 0.81 -3.09 -6.09
C GLY A 183 0.17 -3.27 -4.70
N GLY A 184 0.57 -2.50 -3.69
CA GLY A 184 0.03 -2.52 -2.34
C GLY A 184 -0.31 -1.12 -1.81
N THR A 185 -1.08 -1.08 -0.72
CA THR A 185 -1.27 0.17 0.03
C THR A 185 -0.10 0.33 1.00
N SER A 186 0.74 1.34 0.79
CA SER A 186 1.81 1.69 1.72
C SER A 186 1.30 1.74 3.17
N PHE A 187 2.15 1.39 4.11
CA PHE A 187 1.80 1.43 5.53
C PHE A 187 1.27 2.81 5.94
N PHE A 188 1.95 3.89 5.51
CA PHE A 188 1.56 5.27 5.84
C PHE A 188 0.33 5.77 5.06
N SER A 189 -0.07 5.13 3.96
CA SER A 189 -1.26 5.52 3.20
C SER A 189 -2.57 4.94 3.77
N ARG A 190 -2.49 4.02 4.74
CA ARG A 190 -3.66 3.40 5.40
C ARG A 190 -4.42 4.40 6.25
N ALA A 191 -5.75 4.28 6.28
CA ALA A 191 -6.61 5.25 6.95
C ALA A 191 -6.29 5.38 8.44
N GLU A 192 -6.17 4.25 9.15
CA GLU A 192 -5.86 4.19 10.58
C GLU A 192 -4.49 4.80 10.91
N ILE A 193 -3.52 4.64 10.01
CA ILE A 193 -2.18 5.21 10.18
C ILE A 193 -2.21 6.73 9.94
N LYS A 194 -2.92 7.18 8.91
CA LYS A 194 -3.13 8.62 8.66
C LYS A 194 -3.84 9.31 9.82
N ASP A 195 -4.80 8.63 10.47
CA ASP A 195 -5.47 9.17 11.66
C ASP A 195 -4.49 9.34 12.80
N MET A 196 -3.70 8.31 13.12
CA MET A 196 -2.70 8.37 14.18
C MET A 196 -1.60 9.41 13.90
N MET A 197 -1.12 9.48 12.67
CA MET A 197 -0.16 10.51 12.25
C MET A 197 -0.74 11.92 12.39
N ALA A 198 -2.03 12.12 12.08
CA ALA A 198 -2.68 13.42 12.27
C ALA A 198 -2.80 13.79 13.75
N TYR A 199 -3.07 12.82 14.64
CA TYR A 199 -3.00 13.04 16.09
C TYR A 199 -1.61 13.48 16.54
N LEU A 200 -0.59 12.73 16.15
CA LEU A 200 0.80 13.04 16.52
C LEU A 200 1.22 14.42 15.98
N ARG A 201 0.85 14.76 14.75
CA ARG A 201 1.11 16.05 14.13
C ARG A 201 0.43 17.20 14.89
N LEU A 202 -0.84 17.04 15.25
CA LEU A 202 -1.57 18.07 15.97
C LEU A 202 -1.04 18.27 17.40
N VAL A 203 -0.57 17.21 18.05
CA VAL A 203 0.09 17.31 19.37
C VAL A 203 1.37 18.15 19.29
N VAL A 204 2.20 18.00 18.26
CA VAL A 204 3.46 18.73 18.14
C VAL A 204 3.32 20.11 17.46
N ASN A 205 2.30 20.26 16.62
CA ASN A 205 2.01 21.51 15.91
C ASN A 205 0.50 21.75 15.85
N GLN A 206 0.00 22.64 16.70
CA GLN A 206 -1.40 22.97 16.83
C GLN A 206 -1.94 23.84 15.68
N ASP A 207 -1.06 24.41 14.86
CA ASP A 207 -1.44 25.17 13.67
C ASP A 207 -1.67 24.30 12.43
N ASP A 208 -1.61 22.97 12.57
CA ASP A 208 -1.86 22.05 11.48
C ASP A 208 -3.37 21.81 11.28
N ASP A 209 -4.00 22.72 10.55
CA ASP A 209 -5.44 22.66 10.24
C ASP A 209 -5.84 21.39 9.49
N ALA A 210 -4.96 20.84 8.66
CA ALA A 210 -5.22 19.59 7.93
C ALA A 210 -5.27 18.39 8.90
N ALA A 211 -4.35 18.33 9.85
CA ALA A 211 -4.36 17.33 10.90
C ALA A 211 -5.58 17.49 11.80
N PHE A 212 -5.90 18.72 12.20
CA PHE A 212 -7.08 19.05 13.00
C PHE A 212 -8.37 18.57 12.34
N LEU A 213 -8.63 18.95 11.10
CA LEU A 213 -9.85 18.57 10.37
C LEU A 213 -9.99 17.05 10.21
N ARG A 214 -8.88 16.34 10.08
CA ARG A 214 -8.91 14.90 9.97
C ARG A 214 -9.39 14.20 11.24
N ILE A 215 -8.99 14.68 12.42
CA ILE A 215 -9.15 13.95 13.68
C ILE A 215 -10.17 14.54 14.65
N VAL A 216 -10.58 15.78 14.45
CA VAL A 216 -11.48 16.47 15.40
C VAL A 216 -12.77 15.68 15.69
N ASN A 217 -13.23 14.87 14.73
CA ASN A 217 -14.39 14.01 14.86
C ASN A 217 -14.09 12.51 14.57
N THR A 218 -12.86 12.08 14.72
CA THR A 218 -12.40 10.68 14.58
C THR A 218 -11.57 10.27 15.79
N PRO A 219 -12.06 9.44 16.73
CA PRO A 219 -13.43 8.89 16.86
C PRO A 219 -14.51 9.96 16.97
N LYS A 220 -15.78 9.55 16.78
CA LYS A 220 -16.94 10.48 16.79
C LYS A 220 -17.05 11.25 18.11
N ARG A 221 -17.13 12.59 17.99
CA ARG A 221 -17.32 13.54 19.12
C ARG A 221 -18.55 14.43 18.94
N GLU A 222 -19.45 14.04 18.01
CA GLU A 222 -20.67 14.79 17.67
C GLU A 222 -20.40 16.21 17.15
N ILE A 223 -19.22 16.45 16.59
CA ILE A 223 -18.86 17.71 15.96
C ILE A 223 -19.23 17.62 14.47
N GLY A 224 -20.36 18.25 14.12
CA GLY A 224 -20.90 18.21 12.76
C GLY A 224 -20.23 19.20 11.80
N THR A 225 -20.49 19.04 10.51
CA THR A 225 -19.97 19.91 9.44
C THR A 225 -20.36 21.39 9.61
N ALA A 226 -21.58 21.67 10.06
CA ALA A 226 -22.03 23.04 10.34
C ALA A 226 -21.23 23.70 11.46
N THR A 227 -20.80 22.95 12.48
CA THR A 227 -19.93 23.45 13.56
C THR A 227 -18.54 23.77 13.02
N LEU A 228 -17.98 22.90 12.19
CA LEU A 228 -16.66 23.10 11.59
C LEU A 228 -16.65 24.26 10.60
N GLN A 229 -17.74 24.47 9.87
CA GLN A 229 -17.89 25.64 9.01
C GLN A 229 -17.82 26.94 9.82
N LYS A 230 -18.60 27.05 10.91
CA LYS A 230 -18.61 28.25 11.78
C LYS A 230 -17.26 28.46 12.46
N LEU A 231 -16.58 27.39 12.85
CA LEU A 231 -15.22 27.45 13.37
C LEU A 231 -14.25 28.00 12.32
N GLY A 232 -14.36 27.52 11.06
CA GLY A 232 -13.55 28.00 9.95
C GLY A 232 -13.80 29.46 9.59
N GLU A 233 -15.05 29.92 9.62
CA GLU A 233 -15.41 31.33 9.43
C GLU A 233 -14.77 32.22 10.51
N LEU A 234 -14.83 31.82 11.79
CA LEU A 234 -14.20 32.53 12.89
C LEU A 234 -12.67 32.56 12.77
N ALA A 235 -12.04 31.43 12.43
CA ALA A 235 -10.60 31.31 12.23
C ALA A 235 -10.12 32.25 11.10
N GLN A 236 -10.86 32.29 9.99
CA GLN A 236 -10.57 33.17 8.85
C GLN A 236 -10.72 34.63 9.19
N GLU A 237 -11.80 35.05 9.93
CA GLU A 237 -12.02 36.42 10.36
C GLU A 237 -10.90 36.94 11.25
N LYS A 238 -10.35 36.07 12.10
CA LYS A 238 -9.30 36.43 13.07
C LYS A 238 -7.88 36.18 12.57
N HIS A 239 -7.73 35.52 11.41
CA HIS A 239 -6.42 35.08 10.86
C HIS A 239 -5.62 34.19 11.82
N ILE A 240 -6.30 33.21 12.44
CA ILE A 240 -5.75 32.25 13.38
C ILE A 240 -6.02 30.81 12.88
N SER A 241 -5.36 29.79 13.48
CA SER A 241 -5.61 28.39 13.19
C SER A 241 -7.00 27.95 13.66
N LEU A 242 -7.51 26.85 13.08
CA LEU A 242 -8.76 26.23 13.53
C LEU A 242 -8.67 25.79 14.99
N PHE A 243 -7.50 25.32 15.41
CA PHE A 243 -7.27 24.91 16.78
C PHE A 243 -7.29 26.08 17.75
N GLU A 244 -6.65 27.20 17.42
CA GLU A 244 -6.68 28.41 18.22
C GLU A 244 -8.10 29.00 18.33
N ALA A 245 -8.86 28.95 17.22
CA ALA A 245 -10.23 29.43 17.17
C ALA A 245 -11.19 28.65 18.12
N ILE A 246 -10.86 27.44 18.57
CA ILE A 246 -11.63 26.72 19.59
C ILE A 246 -11.73 27.51 20.88
N PHE A 247 -10.67 28.21 21.26
CA PHE A 247 -10.54 28.93 22.54
C PHE A 247 -11.08 30.33 22.49
N GLU A 248 -11.53 30.79 21.32
CA GLU A 248 -12.14 32.10 21.17
C GLU A 248 -13.53 32.17 21.80
N PHE A 249 -13.77 33.24 22.59
CA PHE A 249 -15.05 33.42 23.29
C PHE A 249 -16.24 33.51 22.32
N GLU A 250 -16.05 34.12 21.16
CA GLU A 250 -17.10 34.29 20.15
C GLU A 250 -17.60 32.95 19.57
N LEU A 251 -16.79 31.89 19.63
CA LEU A 251 -17.23 30.56 19.17
C LEU A 251 -18.46 30.09 19.95
N MET A 252 -18.51 30.35 21.25
CA MET A 252 -19.65 29.95 22.11
C MET A 252 -20.98 30.49 21.61
N GLN A 253 -20.96 31.67 20.95
CA GLN A 253 -22.17 32.34 20.42
C GLN A 253 -22.57 31.78 19.03
N ARG A 254 -21.63 31.14 18.32
CA ARG A 254 -21.83 30.67 16.94
C ARG A 254 -22.24 29.24 16.84
N VAL A 255 -21.91 28.41 17.82
CA VAL A 255 -22.16 26.96 17.80
C VAL A 255 -23.08 26.51 18.95
N THR A 256 -23.58 25.29 18.90
CA THR A 256 -24.42 24.77 20.01
C THR A 256 -23.56 24.53 21.26
N PRO A 257 -24.12 24.69 22.48
CA PRO A 257 -23.38 24.42 23.71
C PRO A 257 -22.71 23.04 23.73
N LYS A 258 -23.41 21.99 23.24
CA LYS A 258 -22.87 20.64 23.18
C LYS A 258 -21.63 20.56 22.27
N ALA A 259 -21.68 21.18 21.09
CA ALA A 259 -20.55 21.20 20.16
C ALA A 259 -19.38 22.05 20.69
N TYR A 260 -19.69 23.14 21.37
CA TYR A 260 -18.68 23.97 22.05
C TYR A 260 -17.95 23.19 23.12
N ASP A 261 -18.68 22.49 24.02
CA ASP A 261 -18.09 21.67 25.07
C ASP A 261 -17.23 20.53 24.50
N ALA A 262 -17.68 19.91 23.40
CA ALA A 262 -16.91 18.85 22.74
C ALA A 262 -15.58 19.37 22.15
N LEU A 263 -15.61 20.53 21.48
CA LEU A 263 -14.43 21.21 20.97
C LEU A 263 -13.47 21.62 22.09
N GLN A 264 -14.00 22.22 23.18
CA GLN A 264 -13.20 22.61 24.33
C GLN A 264 -12.51 21.43 25.01
N LYS A 265 -13.22 20.31 25.19
CA LYS A 265 -12.65 19.08 25.76
C LYS A 265 -11.53 18.54 24.86
N PHE A 266 -11.78 18.48 23.55
CA PHE A 266 -10.78 18.05 22.57
C PHE A 266 -9.55 18.97 22.58
N GLY A 267 -9.74 20.28 22.52
CA GLY A 267 -8.64 21.24 22.52
C GLY A 267 -7.77 21.15 23.78
N ARG A 268 -8.39 21.12 24.98
CA ARG A 268 -7.67 21.00 26.26
C ARG A 268 -6.88 19.70 26.34
N TRP A 269 -7.45 18.58 25.88
CA TRP A 269 -6.78 17.30 25.86
C TRP A 269 -5.53 17.31 24.95
N ILE A 270 -5.60 17.92 23.75
CA ILE A 270 -4.42 18.06 22.87
C ILE A 270 -3.35 18.94 23.53
N VAL A 271 -3.74 20.06 24.17
CA VAL A 271 -2.80 20.93 24.91
C VAL A 271 -2.10 20.15 26.04
N GLU A 272 -2.85 19.35 26.79
CA GLU A 272 -2.32 18.52 27.87
C GLU A 272 -1.30 17.49 27.34
N LEU A 273 -1.60 16.82 26.24
CA LEU A 273 -0.66 15.87 25.58
C LEU A 273 0.60 16.58 25.09
N ASN A 274 0.49 17.78 24.52
CA ASN A 274 1.66 18.58 24.12
C ASN A 274 2.51 18.94 25.33
N ASP A 275 1.90 19.46 26.40
CA ASP A 275 2.61 19.78 27.64
C ASP A 275 3.32 18.56 28.25
N GLN A 276 2.67 17.41 28.28
CA GLN A 276 3.28 16.15 28.73
C GLN A 276 4.51 15.77 27.87
N SER A 277 4.40 15.93 26.55
CA SER A 277 5.49 15.59 25.63
C SER A 277 6.73 16.49 25.79
N LEU A 278 6.54 17.72 26.27
CA LEU A 278 7.60 18.71 26.46
C LEU A 278 8.23 18.70 27.85
N ARG A 279 7.42 18.44 28.91
CA ARG A 279 7.85 18.58 30.31
C ARG A 279 8.21 17.27 31.00
N SER A 280 7.70 16.15 30.49
CA SER A 280 7.85 14.83 31.12
C SER A 280 8.55 13.89 30.16
N ASP A 281 8.12 12.65 30.16
CA ASP A 281 8.57 11.63 29.25
C ASP A 281 7.70 11.61 27.98
N PRO A 282 8.27 11.83 26.77
CA PRO A 282 7.51 11.77 25.51
C PRO A 282 6.79 10.44 25.31
N GLU A 283 7.32 9.32 25.82
CA GLU A 283 6.65 8.03 25.78
C GLU A 283 5.34 8.04 26.58
N THR A 284 5.33 8.70 27.73
CA THR A 284 4.11 8.82 28.55
C THR A 284 3.03 9.59 27.80
N ALA A 285 3.36 10.66 27.09
CA ALA A 285 2.40 11.40 26.26
C ALA A 285 1.82 10.54 25.14
N VAL A 286 2.66 9.73 24.47
CA VAL A 286 2.26 8.82 23.39
C VAL A 286 1.35 7.71 23.92
N ARG A 287 1.65 7.12 25.07
CA ARG A 287 0.80 6.11 25.73
C ARG A 287 -0.51 6.70 26.22
N SER A 288 -0.50 7.92 26.76
CA SER A 288 -1.70 8.63 27.18
C SER A 288 -2.62 8.93 25.99
N LEU A 289 -2.06 9.30 24.83
CA LEU A 289 -2.81 9.44 23.59
C LEU A 289 -3.56 8.15 23.24
N LEU A 290 -2.86 7.02 23.17
CA LEU A 290 -3.48 5.74 22.80
C LEU A 290 -4.56 5.30 23.78
N SER A 291 -4.27 5.36 25.08
CA SER A 291 -5.18 4.87 26.11
C SER A 291 -6.46 5.71 26.23
N SER A 292 -6.35 7.03 26.02
CA SER A 292 -7.51 7.93 26.15
C SER A 292 -8.34 8.06 24.87
N LEU A 293 -7.80 7.63 23.72
CA LEU A 293 -8.45 7.76 22.42
C LEU A 293 -9.56 6.73 22.18
N HIS A 294 -9.50 5.55 22.84
CA HIS A 294 -10.42 4.43 22.61
C HIS A 294 -10.56 4.07 21.12
N TYR A 295 -9.46 4.18 20.36
CA TYR A 295 -9.48 4.04 18.91
C TYR A 295 -9.74 2.60 18.45
N GLU A 296 -9.37 1.63 19.26
CA GLU A 296 -9.65 0.22 18.98
C GLU A 296 -11.16 -0.05 18.94
N GLU A 297 -11.91 0.48 19.91
CA GLU A 297 -13.38 0.38 19.95
C GLU A 297 -14.00 1.00 18.70
N TYR A 298 -13.49 2.17 18.30
CA TYR A 298 -13.89 2.83 17.06
C TYR A 298 -13.61 1.97 15.83
N LEU A 299 -12.46 1.31 15.75
CA LEU A 299 -12.14 0.42 14.64
C LEU A 299 -13.11 -0.77 14.56
N TYR A 300 -13.45 -1.39 15.69
CA TYR A 300 -14.42 -2.50 15.72
C TYR A 300 -15.84 -2.07 15.33
N GLU A 301 -16.22 -0.81 15.59
CA GLU A 301 -17.53 -0.28 15.22
C GLU A 301 -17.64 0.04 13.72
N TYR A 302 -16.54 0.54 13.10
CA TYR A 302 -16.57 1.08 11.72
C TYR A 302 -15.84 0.25 10.68
N ALA A 303 -15.09 -0.77 11.04
CA ALA A 303 -14.42 -1.64 10.08
C ALA A 303 -15.43 -2.53 9.33
N THR A 304 -15.05 -2.93 8.12
CA THR A 304 -15.86 -3.80 7.24
C THR A 304 -16.06 -5.21 7.78
N SER A 305 -15.19 -5.64 8.70
CA SER A 305 -15.27 -6.93 9.39
C SER A 305 -14.41 -6.93 10.66
N PRO A 306 -14.68 -7.83 11.63
CA PRO A 306 -13.85 -7.95 12.83
C PRO A 306 -12.38 -8.25 12.53
N LYS A 307 -12.11 -9.04 11.48
CA LYS A 307 -10.74 -9.34 11.04
C LYS A 307 -10.03 -8.09 10.48
N ALA A 308 -10.78 -7.20 9.80
CA ALA A 308 -10.24 -5.94 9.33
C ALA A 308 -9.90 -5.01 10.51
N ALA A 309 -10.79 -4.92 11.51
CA ALA A 309 -10.55 -4.15 12.74
C ALA A 309 -9.30 -4.64 13.48
N GLU A 310 -9.15 -5.96 13.65
CA GLU A 310 -7.96 -6.55 14.27
C GLU A 310 -6.67 -6.20 13.51
N MET A 311 -6.71 -6.25 12.18
CA MET A 311 -5.56 -5.89 11.35
C MET A 311 -5.21 -4.40 11.48
N GLN A 312 -6.22 -3.51 11.48
CA GLN A 312 -6.05 -2.08 11.67
C GLN A 312 -5.48 -1.75 13.07
N SER A 313 -5.99 -2.42 14.12
CA SER A 313 -5.47 -2.29 15.48
C SER A 313 -4.00 -2.70 15.57
N LYS A 314 -3.61 -3.82 14.94
CA LYS A 314 -2.21 -4.25 14.84
C LYS A 314 -1.34 -3.23 14.08
N ASN A 315 -1.88 -2.58 13.05
CA ASN A 315 -1.15 -1.53 12.33
C ASN A 315 -0.87 -0.33 13.24
N VAL A 316 -1.87 0.11 14.00
CA VAL A 316 -1.73 1.19 14.99
C VAL A 316 -0.68 0.83 16.03
N ALA A 317 -0.76 -0.37 16.63
CA ALA A 317 0.23 -0.85 17.59
C ALA A 317 1.66 -0.86 17.00
N THR A 318 1.81 -1.28 15.75
CA THR A 318 3.09 -1.25 15.04
C THR A 318 3.64 0.17 14.88
N LEU A 319 2.81 1.14 14.48
CA LEU A 319 3.23 2.55 14.36
C LEU A 319 3.75 3.07 15.70
N PHE A 320 3.01 2.81 16.78
CA PHE A 320 3.38 3.31 18.09
C PHE A 320 4.63 2.63 18.66
N SER A 321 4.84 1.33 18.37
CA SER A 321 6.12 0.68 18.66
C SER A 321 7.29 1.39 17.97
N TRP A 322 7.15 1.77 16.70
CA TRP A 322 8.19 2.52 16.00
C TRP A 322 8.43 3.92 16.60
N VAL A 323 7.35 4.60 17.00
CA VAL A 323 7.46 5.90 17.69
C VAL A 323 8.22 5.74 19.02
N GLU A 324 7.86 4.76 19.84
CA GLU A 324 8.54 4.47 21.11
C GLU A 324 10.02 4.10 20.91
N ASP A 325 10.33 3.25 19.93
CA ASP A 325 11.72 2.88 19.61
C ASP A 325 12.57 4.11 19.24
N MET A 326 12.00 5.04 18.44
CA MET A 326 12.70 6.27 18.05
C MET A 326 12.86 7.26 19.22
N LEU A 327 11.88 7.30 20.14
CA LEU A 327 11.95 8.16 21.33
C LEU A 327 13.02 7.64 22.32
N LYS A 328 13.15 6.32 22.47
CA LYS A 328 14.16 5.70 23.33
C LYS A 328 15.57 5.77 22.77
N GLY A 329 15.71 5.70 21.45
CA GLY A 329 16.99 5.45 20.81
C GLY A 329 17.50 4.03 21.02
N ASP A 330 18.65 3.74 20.48
CA ASP A 330 19.36 2.45 20.62
C ASP A 330 20.89 2.68 20.73
N GLU A 331 21.69 1.63 20.69
CA GLU A 331 23.15 1.73 20.77
C GLU A 331 23.78 2.57 19.64
N VAL A 332 23.06 2.80 18.54
CA VAL A 332 23.54 3.49 17.34
C VAL A 332 22.86 4.85 17.16
N ASN A 333 21.61 4.98 17.58
CA ASN A 333 20.79 6.18 17.38
C ASN A 333 20.47 6.84 18.71
N GLU A 334 20.75 8.14 18.81
CA GLU A 334 20.36 8.94 19.97
C GLU A 334 18.84 9.05 20.11
N PRO A 335 18.31 9.16 21.36
CA PRO A 335 16.89 9.42 21.61
C PRO A 335 16.41 10.68 20.87
N MET A 336 15.25 10.58 20.25
CA MET A 336 14.62 11.70 19.52
C MET A 336 13.53 12.37 20.37
N THR A 337 13.32 13.67 20.18
CA THR A 337 12.12 14.32 20.70
C THR A 337 10.88 13.91 19.89
N LEU A 338 9.69 14.03 20.47
CA LEU A 338 8.44 13.70 19.75
C LEU A 338 8.30 14.52 18.44
N ASN A 339 8.69 15.78 18.44
CA ASN A 339 8.68 16.61 17.24
C ASN A 339 9.61 16.08 16.15
N GLN A 340 10.82 15.63 16.50
CA GLN A 340 11.76 15.03 15.54
C GLN A 340 11.20 13.73 14.96
N VAL A 341 10.59 12.88 15.78
CA VAL A 341 9.94 11.63 15.35
C VAL A 341 8.81 11.93 14.36
N VAL A 342 7.89 12.83 14.74
CA VAL A 342 6.74 13.20 13.89
C VAL A 342 7.21 13.85 12.59
N THR A 343 8.20 14.72 12.62
CA THR A 343 8.77 15.34 11.42
C THR A 343 9.36 14.28 10.50
N ARG A 344 10.13 13.32 11.04
CA ARG A 344 10.74 12.23 10.27
C ARG A 344 9.67 11.36 9.60
N LEU A 345 8.62 10.98 10.33
CA LEU A 345 7.52 10.17 9.80
C LEU A 345 6.69 10.94 8.75
N THR A 346 6.46 12.24 8.97
CA THR A 346 5.72 13.09 8.03
C THR A 346 6.47 13.31 6.73
N LEU A 347 7.78 13.58 6.79
CA LEU A 347 8.62 13.66 5.59
C LEU A 347 8.57 12.37 4.78
N ARG A 348 8.51 11.25 5.45
CA ARG A 348 8.39 9.93 4.82
C ARG A 348 7.06 9.78 4.08
N ASP A 349 5.93 10.11 4.73
CA ASP A 349 4.60 10.09 4.09
C ASP A 349 4.54 11.02 2.86
N MET A 350 5.21 12.17 2.92
CA MET A 350 5.31 13.10 1.79
C MET A 350 6.16 12.53 0.63
N MET A 351 7.27 11.90 0.92
CA MET A 351 8.11 11.26 -0.10
C MET A 351 7.37 10.13 -0.80
N GLU A 352 6.56 9.35 -0.07
CA GLU A 352 5.74 8.30 -0.66
C GLU A 352 4.61 8.82 -1.57
N ARG A 353 4.11 10.05 -1.33
CA ARG A 353 3.05 10.67 -2.15
C ARG A 353 3.58 11.44 -3.36
N GLY A 354 4.81 11.92 -3.31
CA GLY A 354 5.38 12.80 -4.34
C GLY A 354 5.90 12.06 -5.57
N ASP A 355 6.02 10.75 -5.51
CA ASP A 355 6.75 9.95 -6.50
C ASP A 355 5.83 9.12 -7.41
N ASP A 356 4.97 9.77 -8.17
CA ASP A 356 4.43 9.18 -9.42
C ASP A 356 5.44 9.29 -10.59
N ASP A 357 6.59 9.94 -10.40
CA ASP A 357 7.68 9.98 -11.37
C ASP A 357 8.51 8.69 -11.30
N ASP A 358 8.53 7.94 -12.40
CA ASP A 358 9.28 6.69 -12.62
C ASP A 358 10.82 6.85 -12.51
N GLU A 359 11.33 8.05 -12.29
CA GLU A 359 12.76 8.36 -12.24
C GLU A 359 13.38 8.46 -10.84
N SER A 360 12.60 8.32 -9.78
CA SER A 360 13.13 8.45 -8.42
C SER A 360 14.09 7.31 -8.04
N ASP A 361 15.19 7.65 -7.36
CA ASP A 361 16.21 6.67 -6.92
C ASP A 361 15.74 5.97 -5.64
N GLN A 362 14.86 4.95 -5.77
CA GLN A 362 14.19 4.26 -4.66
C GLN A 362 14.20 2.74 -4.85
N VAL A 363 14.33 2.01 -3.73
CA VAL A 363 14.18 0.55 -3.71
C VAL A 363 12.70 0.19 -3.97
N GLN A 364 12.46 -0.73 -4.89
CA GLN A 364 11.10 -1.20 -5.16
C GLN A 364 10.73 -2.35 -4.21
N LEU A 365 9.61 -2.20 -3.51
CA LEU A 365 9.01 -3.25 -2.69
C LEU A 365 7.72 -3.71 -3.36
N MET A 366 7.59 -5.00 -3.66
CA MET A 366 6.39 -5.51 -4.33
C MET A 366 6.09 -6.96 -3.98
N THR A 367 4.86 -7.37 -4.19
CA THR A 367 4.47 -8.78 -4.11
C THR A 367 4.93 -9.53 -5.36
N LEU A 368 5.05 -10.87 -5.24
CA LEU A 368 5.41 -11.74 -6.36
C LEU A 368 4.30 -11.83 -7.44
N HIS A 369 3.14 -11.25 -7.20
CA HIS A 369 1.96 -11.34 -8.07
C HIS A 369 1.30 -9.99 -8.29
#